data_f8522494d2ba5f99a809a4c7d50fc108
#
_entry.id   f8522494d2ba5f99a809a4c7d50fc108
#
_cell.length_a   1.000
_cell.length_b   1.000
_cell.length_c   1.000
_cell.angle_alpha   90.00
_cell.angle_beta   90.00
_cell.angle_gamma   90.00
#
_symmetry.space_group_name_H-M   'P 1'
#
loop_
_entity.id
_entity.type
_entity.pdbx_description
1 polymer ?
#
loop_
_entity_poly.entity_id
_entity_poly.type
_entity_poly.pdbx_seq_one_letter_code
_entity_poly.pdbx_strand_id
1 'polypeptide(L)'
;MTIRNWVKFAFWALLIGGGVTAVASLFIRWNFYKPFIMNGEIGEFLAAFVWMGVLGFTMSMIAQAGFFAYLTLHQIGVNVFKSLTLWNWVQVLIIFIVLIDLIIFRFSPGADSAKDWAIYIGLLLILVGGAIATAVKKVQLTGKPHILIPTIFFMIVVTSLEWIIALMGRQENIDTYVTLLLFPLVAVNAFQILMLPKYNLQSEIDRKNLEERRKARREAAQLTNASETKVSSVVNKKTTLDAPHNKRNHNKGSKNKKAKDLAKSN
;
A
#
# COMPACT_ATOMS: atom_id res chain seq x y z
N MET A 1 7.27 -5.35 0.53
CA MET A 1 6.34 -5.53 -0.59
C MET A 1 7.01 -5.13 -1.90
N THR A 2 6.83 -5.86 -3.03
CA THR A 2 7.34 -5.45 -4.33
C THR A 2 6.44 -4.36 -4.93
N ILE A 3 7.01 -3.45 -5.77
CA ILE A 3 6.23 -2.35 -6.40
C ILE A 3 5.03 -2.90 -7.17
N ARG A 4 5.20 -3.99 -7.92
CA ARG A 4 4.12 -4.63 -8.67
C ARG A 4 2.96 -5.07 -7.78
N ASN A 5 3.24 -5.69 -6.64
CA ASN A 5 2.22 -6.16 -5.71
C ASN A 5 1.59 -5.00 -4.94
N TRP A 6 2.36 -3.94 -4.68
CA TRP A 6 1.83 -2.71 -4.10
C TRP A 6 0.83 -2.01 -5.03
N VAL A 7 1.16 -1.85 -6.31
CA VAL A 7 0.24 -1.25 -7.29
C VAL A 7 -1.05 -2.07 -7.43
N LYS A 8 -0.94 -3.42 -7.48
CA LYS A 8 -2.12 -4.29 -7.49
C LYS A 8 -2.98 -4.11 -6.24
N PHE A 9 -2.37 -4.06 -5.08
CA PHE A 9 -3.05 -3.85 -3.81
C PHE A 9 -3.78 -2.50 -3.77
N ALA A 10 -3.11 -1.42 -4.17
CA ALA A 10 -3.69 -0.09 -4.25
C ALA A 10 -4.84 0.00 -5.26
N PHE A 11 -4.69 -0.63 -6.42
CA PHE A 11 -5.72 -0.68 -7.46
C PHE A 11 -6.99 -1.39 -6.98
N TRP A 12 -6.86 -2.55 -6.33
CA TRP A 12 -8.00 -3.26 -5.76
C TRP A 12 -8.68 -2.45 -4.64
N ALA A 13 -7.90 -1.75 -3.81
CA ALA A 13 -8.45 -0.86 -2.79
C ALA A 13 -9.30 0.26 -3.42
N LEU A 14 -8.83 0.88 -4.52
CA LEU A 14 -9.58 1.89 -5.28
C LEU A 14 -10.90 1.31 -5.81
N LEU A 15 -10.84 0.15 -6.46
CA LEU A 15 -12.05 -0.49 -7.02
C LEU A 15 -13.08 -0.83 -5.94
N ILE A 16 -12.64 -1.31 -4.78
CA ILE A 16 -13.53 -1.62 -3.65
C ILE A 16 -14.20 -0.35 -3.15
N GLY A 17 -13.45 0.72 -2.90
CA GLY A 17 -14.05 1.97 -2.41
C GLY A 17 -14.97 2.62 -3.44
N GLY A 18 -14.58 2.66 -4.72
CA GLY A 18 -15.45 3.15 -5.80
C GLY A 18 -16.74 2.34 -5.91
N GLY A 19 -16.63 1.01 -5.95
CA GLY A 19 -17.78 0.13 -6.06
C GLY A 19 -18.72 0.20 -4.85
N VAL A 20 -18.16 0.17 -3.64
CA VAL A 20 -18.96 0.26 -2.39
C VAL A 20 -19.67 1.62 -2.32
N THR A 21 -19.01 2.73 -2.67
CA THR A 21 -19.63 4.05 -2.66
C THR A 21 -20.76 4.15 -3.70
N ALA A 22 -20.52 3.69 -4.92
CA ALA A 22 -21.52 3.71 -5.98
C ALA A 22 -22.77 2.90 -5.57
N VAL A 23 -22.58 1.68 -5.05
CA VAL A 23 -23.67 0.82 -4.60
C VAL A 23 -24.39 1.41 -3.38
N ALA A 24 -23.64 1.84 -2.34
CA ALA A 24 -24.22 2.45 -1.14
C ALA A 24 -25.04 3.72 -1.49
N SER A 25 -24.58 4.50 -2.46
CA SER A 25 -25.28 5.72 -2.90
C SER A 25 -26.66 5.43 -3.47
N LEU A 26 -26.87 4.28 -4.12
CA LEU A 26 -28.20 3.89 -4.65
C LEU A 26 -29.22 3.74 -3.53
N PHE A 27 -28.81 3.18 -2.39
CA PHE A 27 -29.71 2.99 -1.25
C PHE A 27 -29.90 4.28 -0.44
N ILE A 28 -28.82 4.98 -0.15
CA ILE A 28 -28.82 6.17 0.73
C ILE A 28 -29.45 7.37 0.00
N ARG A 29 -29.20 7.50 -1.30
CA ARG A 29 -29.70 8.60 -2.13
C ARG A 29 -30.78 8.16 -3.11
N TRP A 30 -31.60 7.19 -2.75
CA TRP A 30 -32.65 6.65 -3.61
C TRP A 30 -33.59 7.75 -4.16
N ASN A 31 -33.97 8.70 -3.33
CA ASN A 31 -34.81 9.84 -3.74
C ASN A 31 -34.19 10.70 -4.84
N PHE A 32 -32.87 10.74 -4.91
CA PHE A 32 -32.13 11.43 -5.97
C PHE A 32 -32.11 10.64 -7.27
N TYR A 33 -31.99 9.32 -7.20
CA TYR A 33 -31.90 8.45 -8.38
C TYR A 33 -33.27 8.10 -8.98
N LYS A 34 -34.31 8.06 -8.14
CA LYS A 34 -35.68 7.68 -8.55
C LYS A 34 -36.21 8.47 -9.74
N PRO A 35 -36.12 9.82 -9.84
CA PRO A 35 -36.61 10.60 -10.97
C PRO A 35 -35.93 10.19 -12.29
N PHE A 36 -34.66 9.97 -12.33
CA PHE A 36 -33.92 9.58 -13.55
C PHE A 36 -34.42 8.24 -14.09
N ILE A 37 -34.70 7.29 -13.20
CA ILE A 37 -35.20 5.97 -13.59
C ILE A 37 -36.66 6.08 -14.10
N MET A 38 -37.51 6.88 -13.43
CA MET A 38 -38.90 7.05 -13.81
C MET A 38 -39.08 7.82 -15.11
N ASN A 39 -38.24 8.78 -15.40
CA ASN A 39 -38.28 9.58 -16.63
C ASN A 39 -37.53 8.90 -17.80
N GLY A 40 -36.88 7.75 -17.58
CA GLY A 40 -36.11 7.07 -18.61
C GLY A 40 -34.77 7.75 -18.94
N GLU A 41 -34.27 8.65 -18.09
CA GLU A 41 -33.00 9.40 -18.23
C GLU A 41 -31.78 8.53 -17.81
N ILE A 42 -31.60 7.42 -18.54
CA ILE A 42 -30.56 6.42 -18.20
C ILE A 42 -29.15 7.03 -18.23
N GLY A 43 -28.89 7.98 -19.14
CA GLY A 43 -27.60 8.67 -19.24
C GLY A 43 -27.25 9.46 -17.97
N GLU A 44 -28.21 10.21 -17.43
CA GLU A 44 -28.05 10.98 -16.19
C GLU A 44 -27.90 10.09 -14.96
N PHE A 45 -28.67 9.00 -14.92
CA PHE A 45 -28.52 7.99 -13.89
C PHE A 45 -27.09 7.39 -13.88
N LEU A 46 -26.58 6.96 -15.06
CA LEU A 46 -25.23 6.40 -15.17
C LEU A 46 -24.14 7.42 -14.83
N ALA A 47 -24.29 8.67 -15.29
CA ALA A 47 -23.36 9.74 -14.97
C ALA A 47 -23.27 9.99 -13.45
N ALA A 48 -24.44 10.08 -12.79
CA ALA A 48 -24.49 10.25 -11.34
C ALA A 48 -23.92 9.05 -10.58
N PHE A 49 -24.18 7.83 -11.04
CA PHE A 49 -23.64 6.61 -10.45
C PHE A 49 -22.10 6.52 -10.57
N VAL A 50 -21.57 6.82 -11.76
CA VAL A 50 -20.11 6.87 -11.99
C VAL A 50 -19.46 7.96 -11.14
N TRP A 51 -20.13 9.13 -11.02
CA TRP A 51 -19.62 10.21 -10.19
C TRP A 51 -19.49 9.80 -8.71
N MET A 52 -20.42 9.03 -8.19
CA MET A 52 -20.30 8.45 -6.85
C MET A 52 -19.15 7.44 -6.75
N GLY A 53 -18.87 6.69 -7.81
CA GLY A 53 -17.71 5.83 -7.92
C GLY A 53 -16.38 6.63 -7.83
N VAL A 54 -16.30 7.78 -8.50
CA VAL A 54 -15.16 8.69 -8.43
C VAL A 54 -14.96 9.22 -7.00
N LEU A 55 -16.05 9.59 -6.32
CA LEU A 55 -15.99 9.95 -4.91
C LEU A 55 -15.42 8.81 -4.05
N GLY A 56 -15.83 7.57 -4.32
CA GLY A 56 -15.32 6.39 -3.65
C GLY A 56 -13.82 6.14 -3.90
N PHE A 57 -13.31 6.47 -5.08
CA PHE A 57 -11.86 6.44 -5.35
C PHE A 57 -11.12 7.44 -4.46
N THR A 58 -11.65 8.65 -4.29
CA THR A 58 -11.07 9.65 -3.39
C THR A 58 -11.03 9.13 -1.95
N MET A 59 -12.12 8.50 -1.47
CA MET A 59 -12.16 7.88 -0.14
C MET A 59 -11.12 6.77 0.00
N SER A 60 -10.95 5.96 -1.03
CA SER A 60 -9.91 4.91 -1.04
C SER A 60 -8.49 5.48 -0.96
N MET A 61 -8.23 6.64 -1.58
CA MET A 61 -6.93 7.30 -1.47
C MET A 61 -6.66 7.78 -0.03
N ILE A 62 -7.68 8.36 0.62
CA ILE A 62 -7.59 8.77 2.03
C ILE A 62 -7.33 7.55 2.92
N ALA A 63 -8.08 6.46 2.73
CA ALA A 63 -7.91 5.22 3.47
C ALA A 63 -6.52 4.58 3.26
N GLN A 64 -5.96 4.67 2.05
CA GLN A 64 -4.60 4.20 1.80
C GLN A 64 -3.55 5.03 2.54
N ALA A 65 -3.70 6.35 2.56
CA ALA A 65 -2.81 7.23 3.32
C ALA A 65 -2.88 6.94 4.83
N GLY A 66 -4.09 6.80 5.39
CA GLY A 66 -4.32 6.42 6.79
C GLY A 66 -3.73 5.05 7.13
N PHE A 67 -3.86 4.08 6.24
CA PHE A 67 -3.27 2.75 6.42
C PHE A 67 -1.74 2.79 6.52
N PHE A 68 -1.05 3.55 5.66
CA PHE A 68 0.42 3.68 5.74
C PHE A 68 0.85 4.47 6.99
N ALA A 69 0.12 5.52 7.34
CA ALA A 69 0.36 6.26 8.57
C ALA A 69 0.22 5.34 9.80
N TYR A 70 -0.81 4.49 9.82
CA TYR A 70 -1.00 3.51 10.89
C TYR A 70 0.16 2.49 10.99
N LEU A 71 0.62 1.95 9.86
CA LEU A 71 1.75 0.99 9.88
C LEU A 71 3.00 1.63 10.50
N THR A 72 3.27 2.87 10.17
CA THR A 72 4.39 3.64 10.74
C THR A 72 4.17 3.91 12.23
N LEU A 73 2.98 4.38 12.60
CA LEU A 73 2.61 4.64 14.00
C LEU A 73 2.73 3.38 14.86
N HIS A 74 2.26 2.25 14.35
CA HIS A 74 2.35 0.97 15.08
C HIS A 74 3.80 0.56 15.33
N GLN A 75 4.70 0.71 14.34
CA GLN A 75 6.12 0.44 14.50
C GLN A 75 6.77 1.37 15.52
N ILE A 76 6.47 2.67 15.46
CA ILE A 76 6.97 3.65 16.43
C ILE A 76 6.47 3.30 17.83
N GLY A 77 5.17 3.02 17.99
CA GLY A 77 4.58 2.67 19.27
C GLY A 77 5.24 1.46 19.91
N VAL A 78 5.43 0.37 19.17
CA VAL A 78 6.11 -0.83 19.67
C VAL A 78 7.55 -0.52 20.10
N ASN A 79 8.27 0.30 19.35
CA ASN A 79 9.65 0.67 19.66
C ASN A 79 9.77 1.59 20.88
N VAL A 80 8.86 2.55 21.04
CA VAL A 80 8.82 3.50 22.17
C VAL A 80 8.47 2.78 23.46
N PHE A 81 7.42 1.98 23.45
CA PHE A 81 6.94 1.28 24.66
C PHE A 81 7.73 0.02 24.98
N LYS A 82 8.55 -0.49 24.05
CA LYS A 82 9.37 -1.72 24.22
C LYS A 82 8.59 -2.96 24.69
N SER A 83 7.27 -2.89 24.70
CA SER A 83 6.34 -3.93 25.14
C SER A 83 5.07 -3.88 24.30
N LEU A 84 4.77 -4.99 23.62
CA LEU A 84 3.52 -5.12 22.85
C LEU A 84 2.28 -5.00 23.74
N THR A 85 2.34 -5.53 24.97
CA THR A 85 1.23 -5.48 25.92
C THR A 85 0.92 -4.06 26.35
N LEU A 86 1.96 -3.28 26.70
CA LEU A 86 1.78 -1.88 27.08
C LEU A 86 1.25 -1.05 25.91
N TRP A 87 1.79 -1.25 24.70
CA TRP A 87 1.30 -0.60 23.50
C TRP A 87 -0.17 -0.94 23.23
N ASN A 88 -0.57 -2.20 23.41
CA ASN A 88 -1.97 -2.60 23.24
C ASN A 88 -2.90 -1.89 24.27
N TRP A 89 -2.49 -1.71 25.51
CA TRP A 89 -3.26 -0.96 26.49
C TRP A 89 -3.45 0.51 26.10
N VAL A 90 -2.39 1.14 25.59
CA VAL A 90 -2.48 2.51 25.04
C VAL A 90 -3.46 2.57 23.89
N GLN A 91 -3.43 1.60 22.98
CA GLN A 91 -4.39 1.52 21.86
C GLN A 91 -5.82 1.36 22.35
N VAL A 92 -6.08 0.53 23.36
CA VAL A 92 -7.42 0.37 23.95
C VAL A 92 -7.90 1.69 24.56
N LEU A 93 -7.04 2.41 25.30
CA LEU A 93 -7.38 3.72 25.84
C LEU A 93 -7.78 4.71 24.74
N ILE A 94 -7.00 4.77 23.65
CA ILE A 94 -7.29 5.68 22.52
C ILE A 94 -8.60 5.27 21.83
N ILE A 95 -8.89 3.97 21.67
CA ILE A 95 -10.18 3.50 21.14
C ILE A 95 -11.35 4.07 21.96
N PHE A 96 -11.28 3.97 23.28
CA PHE A 96 -12.33 4.51 24.16
C PHE A 96 -12.47 6.03 24.00
N ILE A 97 -11.36 6.76 23.95
CA ILE A 97 -11.38 8.22 23.77
C ILE A 97 -12.06 8.58 22.43
N VAL A 98 -11.69 7.91 21.33
CA VAL A 98 -12.27 8.18 20.02
C VAL A 98 -13.75 7.84 19.95
N LEU A 99 -14.19 6.73 20.57
CA LEU A 99 -15.61 6.39 20.61
C LEU A 99 -16.44 7.41 21.42
N ILE A 100 -15.89 7.91 22.52
CA ILE A 100 -16.51 8.99 23.32
C ILE A 100 -16.56 10.29 22.50
N ASP A 101 -15.45 10.63 21.81
CA ASP A 101 -15.36 11.81 20.95
C ASP A 101 -16.44 11.78 19.85
N LEU A 102 -16.60 10.63 19.17
CA LEU A 102 -17.63 10.46 18.14
C LEU A 102 -19.04 10.69 18.70
N ILE A 103 -19.35 10.17 19.88
CA ILE A 103 -20.68 10.30 20.48
C ILE A 103 -20.94 11.73 20.94
N ILE A 104 -20.02 12.30 21.71
CA ILE A 104 -20.24 13.60 22.37
C ILE A 104 -20.06 14.78 21.40
N PHE A 105 -18.99 14.79 20.61
CA PHE A 105 -18.62 15.95 19.80
C PHE A 105 -19.09 15.87 18.35
N ARG A 106 -19.49 14.68 17.87
CA ARG A 106 -19.91 14.52 16.47
C ARG A 106 -21.38 14.19 16.32
N PHE A 107 -21.88 13.21 17.09
CA PHE A 107 -23.27 12.78 16.96
C PHE A 107 -24.23 13.65 17.76
N SER A 108 -23.89 13.99 18.99
CA SER A 108 -24.76 14.81 19.84
C SER A 108 -25.10 16.18 19.25
N PRO A 109 -24.18 16.96 18.65
CA PRO A 109 -24.52 18.25 18.05
C PRO A 109 -25.32 18.14 16.73
N GLY A 110 -25.28 16.99 16.06
CA GLY A 110 -25.99 16.76 14.79
C GLY A 110 -27.30 16.01 14.92
N ALA A 111 -27.65 15.56 16.14
CA ALA A 111 -28.84 14.74 16.39
C ALA A 111 -29.97 15.56 16.99
N ASP A 112 -30.81 16.18 16.13
CA ASP A 112 -31.96 16.98 16.55
C ASP A 112 -33.21 16.13 16.81
N SER A 113 -33.23 14.88 16.30
CA SER A 113 -34.36 13.98 16.40
C SER A 113 -33.97 12.57 16.84
N ALA A 114 -34.96 11.80 17.33
CA ALA A 114 -34.77 10.38 17.62
C ALA A 114 -34.34 9.56 16.38
N LYS A 115 -34.72 10.01 15.17
CA LYS A 115 -34.31 9.40 13.92
C LYS A 115 -32.82 9.60 13.65
N ASP A 116 -32.27 10.77 13.91
CA ASP A 116 -30.85 11.08 13.71
C ASP A 116 -30.00 10.28 14.69
N TRP A 117 -30.42 10.19 15.94
CA TRP A 117 -29.79 9.30 16.92
C TRP A 117 -29.79 7.83 16.49
N ALA A 118 -30.88 7.33 15.92
CA ALA A 118 -30.94 5.96 15.43
C ALA A 118 -29.95 5.73 14.27
N ILE A 119 -29.80 6.70 13.35
CA ILE A 119 -28.83 6.64 12.27
C ILE A 119 -27.40 6.64 12.83
N TYR A 120 -27.06 7.56 13.71
CA TYR A 120 -25.69 7.66 14.27
C TYR A 120 -25.31 6.44 15.11
N ILE A 121 -26.22 5.90 15.92
CA ILE A 121 -26.01 4.65 16.64
C ILE A 121 -25.83 3.49 15.66
N GLY A 122 -26.63 3.44 14.58
CA GLY A 122 -26.48 2.45 13.51
C GLY A 122 -25.10 2.51 12.83
N LEU A 123 -24.61 3.71 12.53
CA LEU A 123 -23.26 3.91 11.97
C LEU A 123 -22.15 3.49 12.94
N LEU A 124 -22.32 3.80 14.24
CA LEU A 124 -21.39 3.37 15.28
C LEU A 124 -21.34 1.85 15.37
N LEU A 125 -22.50 1.18 15.31
CA LEU A 125 -22.57 -0.28 15.32
C LEU A 125 -21.92 -0.89 14.08
N ILE A 126 -22.08 -0.28 12.91
CA ILE A 126 -21.39 -0.70 11.68
C ILE A 126 -19.88 -0.54 11.81
N LEU A 127 -19.40 0.57 12.35
CA LEU A 127 -17.98 0.80 12.57
C LEU A 127 -17.38 -0.22 13.55
N VAL A 128 -17.98 -0.35 14.74
CA VAL A 128 -17.48 -1.26 15.79
C VAL A 128 -17.66 -2.72 15.38
N GLY A 129 -18.81 -3.09 14.84
CA GLY A 129 -19.09 -4.44 14.35
C GLY A 129 -18.17 -4.84 13.21
N GLY A 130 -17.94 -3.94 12.25
CA GLY A 130 -16.98 -4.12 11.16
C GLY A 130 -15.54 -4.26 11.66
N ALA A 131 -15.16 -3.49 12.69
CA ALA A 131 -13.86 -3.59 13.32
C ALA A 131 -13.64 -4.94 14.00
N ILE A 132 -14.60 -5.40 14.81
CA ILE A 132 -14.54 -6.69 15.51
C ILE A 132 -14.53 -7.84 14.48
N ALA A 133 -15.42 -7.82 13.49
CA ALA A 133 -15.49 -8.85 12.45
C ALA A 133 -14.16 -8.96 11.67
N THR A 134 -13.59 -7.82 11.29
CA THR A 134 -12.31 -7.75 10.60
C THR A 134 -11.16 -8.27 11.46
N ALA A 135 -11.11 -7.88 12.74
CA ALA A 135 -10.08 -8.31 13.67
C ALA A 135 -10.12 -9.81 13.94
N VAL A 136 -11.32 -10.35 14.18
CA VAL A 136 -11.52 -11.81 14.37
C VAL A 136 -11.10 -12.56 13.12
N LYS A 137 -11.53 -12.11 11.93
CA LYS A 137 -11.13 -12.71 10.66
C LYS A 137 -9.63 -12.67 10.43
N LYS A 138 -8.98 -11.58 10.79
CA LYS A 138 -7.51 -11.47 10.67
C LYS A 138 -6.78 -12.43 11.61
N VAL A 139 -7.25 -12.57 12.86
CA VAL A 139 -6.70 -13.53 13.81
C VAL A 139 -6.85 -14.96 13.29
N GLN A 140 -8.03 -15.31 12.74
CA GLN A 140 -8.27 -16.62 12.12
C GLN A 140 -7.32 -16.88 10.93
N LEU A 141 -7.09 -15.89 10.07
CA LEU A 141 -6.23 -16.03 8.89
C LEU A 141 -4.74 -16.13 9.23
N THR A 142 -4.32 -15.52 10.34
CA THR A 142 -2.89 -15.43 10.70
C THR A 142 -2.49 -16.35 11.85
N GLY A 143 -3.44 -16.87 12.61
CA GLY A 143 -3.19 -17.66 13.83
C GLY A 143 -2.54 -16.88 14.98
N LYS A 144 -2.58 -15.52 14.94
CA LYS A 144 -1.86 -14.65 15.87
C LYS A 144 -2.83 -13.81 16.71
N PRO A 145 -3.18 -14.21 17.97
CA PRO A 145 -4.16 -13.50 18.78
C PRO A 145 -3.72 -12.08 19.20
N HIS A 146 -2.42 -11.83 19.31
CA HIS A 146 -1.88 -10.52 19.71
C HIS A 146 -2.14 -9.38 18.73
N ILE A 147 -2.57 -9.68 17.49
CA ILE A 147 -2.91 -8.68 16.48
C ILE A 147 -4.37 -8.20 16.56
N LEU A 148 -5.18 -8.76 17.48
CA LEU A 148 -6.59 -8.40 17.64
C LEU A 148 -6.75 -6.91 17.95
N ILE A 149 -6.12 -6.44 19.03
CA ILE A 149 -6.20 -5.05 19.50
C ILE A 149 -5.66 -4.06 18.46
N PRO A 150 -4.46 -4.25 17.87
CA PRO A 150 -3.98 -3.40 16.80
C PRO A 150 -4.91 -3.32 15.58
N THR A 151 -5.61 -4.41 15.27
CA THR A 151 -6.57 -4.41 14.16
C THR A 151 -7.84 -3.63 14.50
N ILE A 152 -8.39 -3.80 15.71
CA ILE A 152 -9.54 -3.02 16.19
C ILE A 152 -9.19 -1.53 16.24
N PHE A 153 -8.00 -1.21 16.76
CA PHE A 153 -7.49 0.16 16.79
C PHE A 153 -7.47 0.79 15.40
N PHE A 154 -6.88 0.10 14.43
CA PHE A 154 -6.85 0.57 13.05
C PHE A 154 -8.26 0.80 12.50
N MET A 155 -9.13 -0.19 12.65
CA MET A 155 -10.49 -0.15 12.11
C MET A 155 -11.39 0.90 12.77
N ILE A 156 -11.17 1.24 14.05
CA ILE A 156 -11.97 2.27 14.75
C ILE A 156 -11.29 3.63 14.64
N VAL A 157 -10.07 3.75 15.14
CA VAL A 157 -9.42 5.05 15.32
C VAL A 157 -9.04 5.67 13.98
N VAL A 158 -8.35 4.89 13.13
CA VAL A 158 -7.90 5.41 11.83
C VAL A 158 -9.08 5.66 10.91
N THR A 159 -10.04 4.74 10.84
CA THR A 159 -11.26 4.94 10.03
C THR A 159 -12.07 6.15 10.50
N SER A 160 -12.17 6.39 11.82
CA SER A 160 -12.85 7.59 12.34
C SER A 160 -12.13 8.88 11.95
N LEU A 161 -10.80 8.91 12.01
CA LEU A 161 -10.02 10.07 11.57
C LEU A 161 -10.18 10.32 10.07
N GLU A 162 -10.11 9.29 9.25
CA GLU A 162 -10.34 9.37 7.80
C GLU A 162 -11.74 9.87 7.49
N TRP A 163 -12.75 9.39 8.22
CA TRP A 163 -14.12 9.81 8.08
C TRP A 163 -14.32 11.29 8.42
N ILE A 164 -13.73 11.76 9.54
CA ILE A 164 -13.76 13.16 9.91
C ILE A 164 -13.08 14.03 8.85
N ILE A 165 -11.91 13.64 8.36
CA ILE A 165 -11.19 14.36 7.30
C ILE A 165 -12.02 14.44 6.02
N ALA A 166 -12.68 13.33 5.63
CA ALA A 166 -13.53 13.28 4.45
C ALA A 166 -14.76 14.21 4.55
N LEU A 167 -15.24 14.45 5.77
CA LEU A 167 -16.38 15.34 6.04
C LEU A 167 -15.96 16.83 6.12
N MET A 168 -14.72 17.15 6.46
CA MET A 168 -14.26 18.55 6.59
C MET A 168 -14.42 19.38 5.32
N GLY A 169 -14.37 18.74 4.14
CA GLY A 169 -14.58 19.40 2.85
C GLY A 169 -16.04 19.58 2.43
N ARG A 170 -17.02 19.21 3.27
CA ARG A 170 -18.45 19.21 2.94
C ARG A 170 -19.17 20.29 3.72
N GLN A 171 -19.89 21.16 3.00
CA GLN A 171 -20.72 22.21 3.60
C GLN A 171 -22.23 21.94 3.43
N GLU A 172 -22.59 21.15 2.42
CA GLU A 172 -23.98 20.83 2.11
C GLU A 172 -24.27 19.33 2.24
N ASN A 173 -25.49 18.99 2.63
CA ASN A 173 -25.97 17.61 2.77
C ASN A 173 -25.11 16.72 3.68
N ILE A 174 -24.56 17.30 4.76
CA ILE A 174 -23.61 16.62 5.67
C ILE A 174 -24.16 15.28 6.13
N ASP A 175 -25.45 15.18 6.53
CA ASP A 175 -26.06 13.94 7.05
C ASP A 175 -26.02 12.79 6.06
N THR A 176 -26.27 13.11 4.78
CA THR A 176 -26.17 12.11 3.70
C THR A 176 -24.73 11.61 3.54
N TYR A 177 -23.76 12.52 3.59
CA TYR A 177 -22.34 12.15 3.44
C TYR A 177 -21.77 11.48 4.68
N VAL A 178 -22.21 11.84 5.88
CA VAL A 178 -21.86 11.13 7.13
C VAL A 178 -22.17 9.64 6.98
N THR A 179 -23.39 9.32 6.52
CA THR A 179 -23.79 7.94 6.29
C THR A 179 -23.03 7.30 5.13
N LEU A 180 -22.93 7.99 3.99
CA LEU A 180 -22.37 7.43 2.76
C LEU A 180 -20.88 7.11 2.86
N LEU A 181 -20.08 8.01 3.46
CA LEU A 181 -18.62 7.91 3.41
C LEU A 181 -18.05 6.86 4.38
N LEU A 182 -18.80 6.45 5.39
CA LEU A 182 -18.35 5.40 6.31
C LEU A 182 -18.19 4.04 5.62
N PHE A 183 -19.10 3.68 4.71
CA PHE A 183 -19.11 2.36 4.06
C PHE A 183 -17.84 2.08 3.24
N PRO A 184 -17.40 2.96 2.32
CA PRO A 184 -16.16 2.72 1.58
C PRO A 184 -14.93 2.71 2.49
N LEU A 185 -14.87 3.56 3.52
CA LEU A 185 -13.74 3.60 4.44
C LEU A 185 -13.62 2.29 5.22
N VAL A 186 -14.71 1.79 5.81
CA VAL A 186 -14.72 0.50 6.51
C VAL A 186 -14.35 -0.65 5.56
N ALA A 187 -14.92 -0.68 4.35
CA ALA A 187 -14.65 -1.74 3.38
C ALA A 187 -13.20 -1.74 2.89
N VAL A 188 -12.66 -0.57 2.54
CA VAL A 188 -11.27 -0.43 2.07
C VAL A 188 -10.29 -0.76 3.19
N ASN A 189 -10.51 -0.26 4.40
CA ASN A 189 -9.66 -0.53 5.56
C ASN A 189 -9.68 -2.01 5.94
N ALA A 190 -10.85 -2.66 5.91
CA ALA A 190 -10.95 -4.11 6.13
C ALA A 190 -10.19 -4.89 5.05
N PHE A 191 -10.35 -4.53 3.77
CA PHE A 191 -9.59 -5.13 2.67
C PHE A 191 -8.08 -4.99 2.90
N GLN A 192 -7.60 -3.78 3.20
CA GLN A 192 -6.18 -3.50 3.37
C GLN A 192 -5.57 -4.34 4.51
N ILE A 193 -6.21 -4.34 5.66
CA ILE A 193 -5.68 -5.05 6.83
C ILE A 193 -5.73 -6.58 6.67
N LEU A 194 -6.73 -7.11 5.96
CA LEU A 194 -6.88 -8.55 5.72
C LEU A 194 -5.95 -9.06 4.61
N MET A 195 -5.76 -8.26 3.55
CA MET A 195 -4.99 -8.69 2.38
C MET A 195 -3.49 -8.40 2.49
N LEU A 196 -3.06 -7.50 3.36
CA LEU A 196 -1.64 -7.17 3.55
C LEU A 196 -0.73 -8.40 3.72
N PRO A 197 -1.06 -9.40 4.57
CA PRO A 197 -0.22 -10.58 4.74
C PRO A 197 -0.03 -11.37 3.45
N LYS A 198 -1.10 -11.53 2.65
CA LYS A 198 -1.09 -12.24 1.37
C LYS A 198 -0.15 -11.55 0.36
N TYR A 199 -0.28 -10.23 0.22
CA TYR A 199 0.57 -9.45 -0.69
C TYR A 199 2.03 -9.39 -0.25
N ASN A 200 2.30 -9.40 1.07
CA ASN A 200 3.65 -9.51 1.59
C ASN A 200 4.27 -10.87 1.27
N LEU A 201 3.56 -11.96 1.53
CA LEU A 201 4.02 -13.31 1.20
C LEU A 201 4.31 -13.45 -0.31
N GLN A 202 3.40 -12.98 -1.17
CA GLN A 202 3.62 -12.99 -2.62
C GLN A 202 4.88 -12.19 -3.01
N SER A 203 5.13 -11.07 -2.33
CA SER A 203 6.31 -10.25 -2.58
C SER A 203 7.62 -10.94 -2.17
N GLU A 204 7.60 -11.74 -1.11
CA GLU A 204 8.76 -12.57 -0.71
C GLU A 204 9.05 -13.67 -1.73
N ILE A 205 8.00 -14.35 -2.22
CA ILE A 205 8.13 -15.35 -3.28
C ILE A 205 8.70 -14.73 -4.56
N ASP A 206 8.15 -13.59 -4.98
CA ASP A 206 8.62 -12.86 -6.17
C ASP A 206 10.10 -12.44 -6.04
N ARG A 207 10.55 -12.03 -4.84
CA ARG A 207 11.97 -11.68 -4.58
C ARG A 207 12.87 -12.90 -4.68
N LYS A 208 12.51 -14.02 -4.07
CA LYS A 208 13.28 -15.27 -4.14
C LYS A 208 13.45 -15.73 -5.59
N ASN A 209 12.36 -15.76 -6.36
CA ASN A 209 12.39 -16.13 -7.76
C ASN A 209 13.29 -15.18 -8.60
N LEU A 210 13.32 -13.89 -8.25
CA LEU A 210 14.16 -12.90 -8.93
C LEU A 210 15.65 -13.10 -8.59
N GLU A 211 15.96 -13.43 -7.34
CA GLU A 211 17.32 -13.73 -6.90
C GLU A 211 17.85 -15.01 -7.56
N GLU A 212 17.05 -16.07 -7.63
CA GLU A 212 17.41 -17.32 -8.32
C GLU A 212 17.68 -17.09 -9.81
N ARG A 213 16.81 -16.32 -10.50
CA ARG A 213 17.04 -15.94 -11.91
C ARG A 213 18.30 -15.12 -12.10
N ARG A 214 18.63 -14.22 -11.15
CA ARG A 214 19.86 -13.43 -11.19
C ARG A 214 21.10 -14.30 -10.99
N LYS A 215 21.04 -15.27 -10.06
CA LYS A 215 22.13 -16.24 -9.85
C LYS A 215 22.38 -17.07 -11.10
N ALA A 216 21.32 -17.68 -11.65
CA ALA A 216 21.42 -18.49 -12.88
C ALA A 216 21.99 -17.69 -14.06
N ARG A 217 21.59 -16.41 -14.24
CA ARG A 217 22.15 -15.55 -15.28
C ARG A 217 23.63 -15.23 -15.05
N ARG A 218 24.06 -15.02 -13.80
CA ARG A 218 25.49 -14.77 -13.47
C ARG A 218 26.32 -16.02 -13.75
N GLU A 219 25.86 -17.19 -13.37
CA GLU A 219 26.52 -18.47 -13.64
C GLU A 219 26.64 -18.74 -15.14
N ALA A 220 25.56 -18.53 -15.90
CA ALA A 220 25.59 -18.64 -17.35
C ALA A 220 26.59 -17.67 -18.00
N ALA A 221 26.62 -16.41 -17.55
CA ALA A 221 27.57 -15.42 -18.07
C ALA A 221 29.04 -15.75 -17.72
N GLN A 222 29.28 -16.33 -16.53
CA GLN A 222 30.63 -16.80 -16.14
C GLN A 222 31.08 -17.97 -16.99
N LEU A 223 30.19 -18.93 -17.29
CA LEU A 223 30.49 -20.05 -18.17
C LEU A 223 30.80 -19.60 -19.60
N THR A 224 30.05 -18.63 -20.13
CA THR A 224 30.28 -18.06 -21.46
C THR A 224 31.64 -17.35 -21.50
N ASN A 225 31.95 -16.48 -20.55
CA ASN A 225 33.24 -15.79 -20.49
C ASN A 225 34.42 -16.77 -20.32
N ALA A 226 34.26 -17.83 -19.52
CA ALA A 226 35.29 -18.85 -19.35
C ALA A 226 35.53 -19.66 -20.64
N SER A 227 34.48 -19.94 -21.43
CA SER A 227 34.60 -20.61 -22.73
C SER A 227 35.26 -19.71 -23.79
N GLU A 228 34.92 -18.42 -23.84
CA GLU A 228 35.55 -17.43 -24.74
C GLU A 228 37.04 -17.23 -24.40
N THR A 229 37.39 -17.16 -23.12
CA THR A 229 38.78 -17.05 -22.70
C THR A 229 39.59 -18.30 -23.07
N LYS A 230 39.02 -19.50 -22.97
CA LYS A 230 39.69 -20.74 -23.42
C LYS A 230 39.86 -20.77 -24.94
N VAL A 231 38.86 -20.38 -25.71
CA VAL A 231 38.94 -20.31 -27.18
C VAL A 231 40.00 -19.30 -27.61
N SER A 232 40.02 -18.11 -27.03
CA SER A 232 40.99 -17.03 -27.28
C SER A 232 42.45 -17.47 -26.94
N SER A 233 42.65 -18.22 -25.85
CA SER A 233 43.94 -18.75 -25.46
C SER A 233 44.44 -19.87 -26.41
N VAL A 234 43.56 -20.69 -26.92
CA VAL A 234 43.90 -21.75 -27.91
C VAL A 234 44.23 -21.12 -29.27
N VAL A 235 43.50 -20.10 -29.73
CA VAL A 235 43.76 -19.39 -30.98
C VAL A 235 45.13 -18.68 -30.90
N ASN A 236 45.40 -17.97 -29.81
CA ASN A 236 46.72 -17.31 -29.62
C ASN A 236 47.90 -18.27 -29.58
N LYS A 237 47.70 -19.46 -28.99
CA LYS A 237 48.74 -20.50 -28.96
C LYS A 237 49.04 -21.13 -30.33
N LYS A 238 48.01 -21.18 -31.20
CA LYS A 238 48.15 -21.66 -32.59
C LYS A 238 48.87 -20.60 -33.49
N THR A 239 48.58 -19.34 -33.28
CA THR A 239 49.22 -18.23 -34.03
C THR A 239 50.70 -18.01 -33.70
N THR A 240 51.13 -18.40 -32.48
CA THR A 240 52.54 -18.35 -32.05
C THR A 240 53.37 -19.56 -32.51
N LEU A 241 52.71 -20.66 -32.93
CA LEU A 241 53.42 -21.84 -33.48
C LEU A 241 53.66 -21.74 -35.00
N ASP A 242 52.94 -20.92 -35.72
CA ASP A 242 53.02 -20.73 -37.19
C ASP A 242 53.80 -19.50 -37.62
N ALA A 243 54.55 -18.80 -36.71
CA ALA A 243 55.38 -17.69 -37.05
C ALA A 243 56.73 -18.15 -37.63
N PRO A 244 57.11 -17.87 -38.90
CA PRO A 244 58.38 -18.26 -39.49
C PRO A 244 59.53 -17.47 -38.83
N HIS A 245 60.54 -18.27 -38.40
CA HIS A 245 61.77 -17.83 -37.75
C HIS A 245 62.56 -16.93 -38.70
N ASN A 246 62.37 -15.62 -38.67
CA ASN A 246 63.20 -14.68 -39.44
C ASN A 246 64.24 -14.03 -38.49
N LYS A 247 65.45 -14.65 -38.46
CA LYS A 247 66.64 -14.04 -37.91
C LYS A 247 67.04 -12.84 -38.75
N ARG A 248 66.98 -11.64 -38.23
CA ARG A 248 67.80 -10.51 -38.68
C ARG A 248 68.34 -9.71 -37.49
N ASN A 249 69.62 -9.92 -37.27
CA ASN A 249 70.55 -9.04 -36.54
C ASN A 249 70.50 -7.60 -37.07
N HIS A 250 70.45 -6.61 -36.19
CA HIS A 250 71.37 -5.45 -36.20
C HIS A 250 71.07 -4.52 -35.00
N ASN A 251 71.90 -4.53 -34.08
CA ASN A 251 72.92 -3.65 -33.50
C ASN A 251 72.72 -2.13 -33.56
N LYS A 252 73.02 -1.45 -32.41
CA LYS A 252 73.26 -0.01 -32.18
C LYS A 252 71.99 0.81 -31.93
N GLY A 253 71.87 1.60 -30.88
CA GLY A 253 72.79 2.19 -29.94
C GLY A 253 72.05 3.26 -29.16
N SER A 254 72.40 3.32 -27.92
CA SER A 254 72.73 4.52 -27.12
C SER A 254 71.73 5.69 -26.99
N LYS A 255 71.50 6.03 -25.71
CA LYS A 255 71.29 7.38 -25.14
C LYS A 255 69.87 7.99 -25.21
N ASN A 256 69.19 8.22 -24.12
CA ASN A 256 69.30 9.32 -23.16
C ASN A 256 68.07 9.17 -22.21
N LYS A 257 68.17 9.02 -20.95
CA LYS A 257 68.44 9.84 -19.78
C LYS A 257 67.66 11.16 -19.75
N LYS A 258 66.82 11.26 -18.70
CA LYS A 258 66.30 12.46 -18.01
C LYS A 258 65.04 13.11 -18.51
N ALA A 259 64.09 13.00 -17.68
CA ALA A 259 63.41 14.08 -16.92
C ALA A 259 62.22 13.43 -16.24
N LYS A 260 62.26 13.03 -15.01
CA LYS A 260 62.26 13.74 -13.70
C LYS A 260 61.13 14.76 -13.58
N ASP A 261 60.24 14.37 -12.68
CA ASP A 261 59.61 15.21 -11.67
C ASP A 261 58.97 16.53 -12.12
N LEU A 262 57.75 16.63 -11.81
CA LEU A 262 56.96 17.74 -11.28
C LEU A 262 55.52 17.57 -11.80
N ALA A 263 54.53 17.34 -11.04
CA ALA A 263 53.99 18.18 -10.00
C ALA A 263 53.03 17.37 -9.09
N LYS A 264 53.41 17.30 -7.85
CA LYS A 264 52.49 17.33 -6.71
C LYS A 264 51.92 18.73 -6.64
N SER A 265 50.67 18.85 -6.10
CA SER A 265 50.04 20.07 -5.63
C SER A 265 49.09 20.75 -6.66
N ASN A 266 47.86 20.46 -6.59
CA ASN A 266 46.82 21.29 -5.94
C ASN A 266 45.58 20.48 -5.72
#